data_8949da324ae2f528292cd485e71f5ae0
#
_entry.id   8949da324ae2f528292cd485e71f5ae0
#
_cell.length_a   1.000
_cell.length_b   1.000
_cell.length_c   1.000
_cell.angle_alpha   90.00
_cell.angle_beta   90.00
_cell.angle_gamma   90.00
#
_symmetry.space_group_name_H-M   'P 1'
#
loop_
_entity.id
_entity.type
_entity.pdbx_description
1 polymer ?
#
loop_
_entity_poly.entity_id
_entity_poly.type
_entity_poly.pdbx_seq_one_letter_code
_entity_poly.pdbx_strand_id
1 'polypeptide(L)'
;MKKVVLLTTAFPYGTGENFIPAELNALPSGIEIDIVPFLYKKGDGKRDLPPDVKLIDDCRVAKGKFAAIVSALRVFLNGDFWREVRSDKKLSFKSFRQKLGFYGRATELYHGLRKKYFGELKDRTVVFYSYWLLEGAYAASLLEKEYGVSSFSRAHRVDVWNGMSAYGVVPARQATLAHLKAVYVCSQDGKEYLQQQNPSYAGKFEVGYLGTQDYGWTPGDDRGKEFVIVSCARIEPVKRVELLAGALKHIRDTKVHWIHFGDGSCRKIVDEAVMQLPENVRVTLMGTTPHDDVMSYYCQNPVNLFVNTSSSEGLPVSIMEALSFGIPVIATDVGGTREIVNDFTGVLLPSDFTAESLAQNIEDYIGQSSEAYAESRMKARKFWENSFAAKKNYKEFYETITQENQDAL
;
A
#
# COMPACT_ATOMS: atom_id res chain seq x y z
N MET A 1 15.08 24.99 -3.84
CA MET A 1 14.02 23.97 -3.71
C MET A 1 14.62 22.59 -3.92
N LYS A 2 14.19 21.60 -3.13
CA LYS A 2 14.68 20.21 -3.25
C LYS A 2 13.79 19.48 -4.25
N LYS A 3 14.38 18.91 -5.29
CA LYS A 3 13.64 18.19 -6.33
C LYS A 3 13.67 16.69 -6.04
N VAL A 4 12.49 16.06 -5.97
CA VAL A 4 12.33 14.61 -5.86
C VAL A 4 11.71 14.06 -7.14
N VAL A 5 12.31 13.05 -7.72
CA VAL A 5 11.78 12.32 -8.87
C VAL A 5 11.14 11.05 -8.38
N LEU A 6 9.80 11.04 -8.34
CA LEU A 6 8.98 9.91 -7.92
C LEU A 6 8.71 8.97 -9.11
N LEU A 7 9.28 7.77 -9.03
CA LEU A 7 9.11 6.73 -10.04
C LEU A 7 7.90 5.87 -9.70
N THR A 8 6.87 5.92 -10.53
CA THR A 8 5.62 5.15 -10.36
C THR A 8 5.47 4.14 -11.49
N THR A 9 4.78 3.03 -11.25
CA THR A 9 4.50 2.07 -12.32
C THR A 9 3.60 2.69 -13.38
N ALA A 10 2.46 3.21 -12.98
CA ALA A 10 1.46 3.77 -13.88
C ALA A 10 0.89 5.12 -13.41
N PHE A 11 0.82 5.40 -12.11
CA PHE A 11 0.22 6.63 -11.59
C PHE A 11 0.85 7.87 -12.27
N PRO A 12 0.04 8.83 -12.75
CA PRO A 12 -1.38 9.07 -12.48
C PRO A 12 -2.35 8.33 -13.43
N TYR A 13 -1.90 7.43 -14.28
CA TYR A 13 -2.73 6.70 -15.23
C TYR A 13 -3.36 5.45 -14.63
N GLY A 14 -4.60 5.13 -15.08
CA GLY A 14 -5.34 3.95 -14.63
C GLY A 14 -5.83 4.03 -13.18
N THR A 15 -6.20 2.87 -12.63
CA THR A 15 -6.83 2.73 -11.31
C THR A 15 -5.92 2.12 -10.24
N GLY A 16 -4.66 1.82 -10.57
CA GLY A 16 -3.67 1.32 -9.61
C GLY A 16 -3.05 2.42 -8.74
N GLU A 17 -2.20 2.02 -7.79
CA GLU A 17 -1.39 2.94 -6.95
C GLU A 17 -2.25 4.01 -6.23
N ASN A 18 -3.36 3.57 -5.62
CA ASN A 18 -4.36 4.44 -4.99
C ASN A 18 -3.87 5.16 -3.72
N PHE A 19 -2.71 4.80 -3.20
CA PHE A 19 -2.12 5.42 -2.00
C PHE A 19 -1.33 6.70 -2.33
N ILE A 20 -0.87 6.87 -3.58
CA ILE A 20 -0.06 8.01 -3.99
C ILE A 20 -0.80 9.35 -3.85
N PRO A 21 -2.10 9.47 -4.16
CA PRO A 21 -2.82 10.73 -3.93
C PRO A 21 -2.75 11.24 -2.48
N ALA A 22 -2.87 10.36 -1.48
CA ALA A 22 -2.76 10.76 -0.08
C ALA A 22 -1.35 11.29 0.26
N GLU A 23 -0.32 10.69 -0.32
CA GLU A 23 1.07 11.14 -0.19
C GLU A 23 1.29 12.51 -0.82
N LEU A 24 0.81 12.70 -2.05
CA LEU A 24 0.96 13.97 -2.77
C LEU A 24 0.19 15.14 -2.13
N ASN A 25 -1.00 14.85 -1.57
CA ASN A 25 -1.80 15.87 -0.86
C ASN A 25 -1.19 16.26 0.49
N ALA A 26 -0.24 15.48 1.01
CA ALA A 26 0.43 15.73 2.27
C ALA A 26 1.89 16.23 2.11
N LEU A 27 2.27 16.64 0.89
CA LEU A 27 3.62 17.14 0.61
C LEU A 27 3.94 18.38 1.46
N PRO A 28 5.12 18.43 2.08
CA PRO A 28 5.58 19.63 2.75
C PRO A 28 5.94 20.74 1.74
N SER A 29 5.78 21.99 2.14
CA SER A 29 6.16 23.13 1.31
C SER A 29 7.66 23.14 1.00
N GLY A 30 8.01 23.58 -0.21
CA GLY A 30 9.40 23.73 -0.64
C GLY A 30 10.02 22.48 -1.27
N ILE A 31 9.24 21.43 -1.51
CA ILE A 31 9.63 20.23 -2.28
C ILE A 31 8.95 20.28 -3.65
N GLU A 32 9.74 20.13 -4.72
CA GLU A 32 9.24 19.92 -6.07
C GLU A 32 9.19 18.43 -6.38
N ILE A 33 8.06 17.94 -6.90
CA ILE A 33 7.91 16.54 -7.30
C ILE A 33 7.75 16.44 -8.81
N ASP A 34 8.67 15.68 -9.44
CA ASP A 34 8.49 15.18 -10.80
C ASP A 34 7.97 13.74 -10.72
N ILE A 35 6.75 13.45 -11.19
CA ILE A 35 6.24 12.08 -11.28
C ILE A 35 6.60 11.48 -12.64
N VAL A 36 7.22 10.32 -12.61
CA VAL A 36 7.65 9.57 -13.78
C VAL A 36 6.94 8.21 -13.83
N PRO A 37 5.78 8.11 -14.50
CA PRO A 37 5.15 6.82 -14.79
C PRO A 37 5.89 6.13 -15.95
N PHE A 38 6.25 4.85 -15.78
CA PHE A 38 7.07 4.20 -16.83
C PHE A 38 6.42 2.97 -17.50
N LEU A 39 5.32 2.42 -16.97
CA LEU A 39 4.67 1.21 -17.49
C LEU A 39 3.16 1.34 -17.80
N TYR A 40 2.62 2.55 -17.90
CA TYR A 40 1.20 2.77 -18.20
C TYR A 40 0.85 2.44 -19.66
N LYS A 41 -0.45 2.22 -19.94
CA LYS A 41 -0.96 2.03 -21.29
C LYS A 41 -1.38 3.38 -21.89
N LYS A 42 -1.11 3.58 -23.18
CA LYS A 42 -1.59 4.75 -23.90
C LYS A 42 -3.13 4.65 -24.03
N GLY A 43 -3.85 5.63 -23.48
CA GLY A 43 -5.32 5.62 -23.41
C GLY A 43 -5.90 5.29 -22.03
N ASP A 44 -5.08 4.90 -21.06
CA ASP A 44 -5.54 4.83 -19.67
C ASP A 44 -5.98 6.23 -19.20
N GLY A 45 -7.10 6.30 -18.47
CA GLY A 45 -7.58 7.55 -17.86
C GLY A 45 -6.52 8.17 -16.96
N LYS A 46 -6.35 9.49 -17.03
CA LYS A 46 -5.40 10.24 -16.22
C LYS A 46 -6.14 10.86 -15.03
N ARG A 47 -5.60 10.68 -13.84
CA ARG A 47 -6.06 11.36 -12.60
C ARG A 47 -5.42 12.75 -12.50
N ASP A 48 -6.12 13.67 -11.85
CA ASP A 48 -5.59 15.00 -11.58
C ASP A 48 -4.42 14.94 -10.60
N LEU A 49 -3.49 15.87 -10.77
CA LEU A 49 -2.32 16.03 -9.90
C LEU A 49 -2.40 17.37 -9.18
N PRO A 50 -1.88 17.46 -7.95
CA PRO A 50 -1.70 18.75 -7.27
C PRO A 50 -0.91 19.73 -8.14
N PRO A 51 -1.15 21.06 -8.03
CA PRO A 51 -0.51 22.08 -8.87
C PRO A 51 1.03 22.07 -8.84
N ASP A 52 1.60 21.71 -7.70
CA ASP A 52 3.05 21.70 -7.46
C ASP A 52 3.73 20.40 -7.93
N VAL A 53 2.97 19.47 -8.52
CA VAL A 53 3.45 18.18 -8.99
C VAL A 53 3.52 18.15 -10.51
N LYS A 54 4.71 17.90 -11.04
CA LYS A 54 4.94 17.86 -12.47
C LYS A 54 4.93 16.43 -13.01
N LEU A 55 4.22 16.21 -14.10
CA LEU A 55 4.20 14.93 -14.81
C LEU A 55 5.30 14.90 -15.88
N ILE A 56 6.09 13.81 -15.89
CA ILE A 56 7.17 13.56 -16.86
C ILE A 56 6.86 12.27 -17.63
N ASP A 57 6.37 12.39 -18.84
CA ASP A 57 5.90 11.25 -19.66
C ASP A 57 6.97 10.72 -20.64
N ASP A 58 8.09 11.39 -20.79
CA ASP A 58 9.13 11.07 -21.78
C ASP A 58 10.10 9.94 -21.36
N CYS A 59 9.98 9.44 -20.14
CA CYS A 59 10.76 8.30 -19.63
C CYS A 59 10.00 6.95 -19.72
N ARG A 60 8.90 6.90 -20.45
CA ARG A 60 8.10 5.69 -20.59
C ARG A 60 8.87 4.59 -21.32
N VAL A 61 8.81 3.37 -20.76
CA VAL A 61 9.37 2.18 -21.39
C VAL A 61 8.65 1.89 -22.71
N ALA A 62 9.41 1.85 -23.80
CA ALA A 62 8.85 1.67 -25.14
C ALA A 62 8.28 0.25 -25.31
N LYS A 63 7.19 0.14 -26.08
CA LYS A 63 6.58 -1.14 -26.44
C LYS A 63 6.81 -1.42 -27.91
N GLY A 64 7.04 -2.69 -28.24
CA GLY A 64 7.19 -3.16 -29.64
C GLY A 64 8.36 -4.08 -29.83
N LYS A 65 8.38 -4.81 -30.94
CA LYS A 65 9.40 -5.84 -31.23
C LYS A 65 10.82 -5.23 -31.31
N PHE A 66 10.97 -4.07 -31.94
CA PHE A 66 12.26 -3.42 -32.06
C PHE A 66 12.80 -2.94 -30.70
N ALA A 67 11.95 -2.29 -29.90
CA ALA A 67 12.31 -1.89 -28.54
C ALA A 67 12.73 -3.11 -27.69
N ALA A 68 12.00 -4.21 -27.80
CA ALA A 68 12.34 -5.44 -27.09
C ALA A 68 13.72 -6.01 -27.48
N ILE A 69 14.08 -5.95 -28.77
CA ILE A 69 15.40 -6.39 -29.25
C ILE A 69 16.52 -5.49 -28.68
N VAL A 70 16.37 -4.18 -28.78
CA VAL A 70 17.35 -3.23 -28.24
C VAL A 70 17.49 -3.39 -26.73
N SER A 71 16.38 -3.54 -26.03
CA SER A 71 16.35 -3.79 -24.60
C SER A 71 17.09 -5.09 -24.25
N ALA A 72 16.81 -6.19 -24.96
CA ALA A 72 17.50 -7.47 -24.75
C ALA A 72 19.02 -7.36 -24.97
N LEU A 73 19.45 -6.69 -26.03
CA LEU A 73 20.89 -6.47 -26.29
C LEU A 73 21.58 -5.73 -25.13
N ARG A 74 20.94 -4.69 -24.59
CA ARG A 74 21.45 -3.97 -23.41
C ARG A 74 21.53 -4.85 -22.17
N VAL A 75 20.51 -5.71 -21.95
CA VAL A 75 20.51 -6.66 -20.82
C VAL A 75 21.62 -7.68 -20.93
N PHE A 76 21.94 -8.15 -22.13
CA PHE A 76 23.06 -9.08 -22.33
C PHE A 76 24.43 -8.48 -22.00
N LEU A 77 24.56 -7.16 -22.02
CA LEU A 77 25.75 -6.44 -21.55
C LEU A 77 25.72 -6.12 -20.05
N ASN A 78 24.62 -6.44 -19.34
CA ASN A 78 24.47 -6.12 -17.93
C ASN A 78 25.08 -7.23 -17.05
N GLY A 79 26.12 -6.88 -16.30
CA GLY A 79 26.83 -7.81 -15.42
C GLY A 79 25.99 -8.34 -14.25
N ASP A 80 25.06 -7.53 -13.73
CA ASP A 80 24.17 -7.92 -12.62
C ASP A 80 23.18 -9.00 -13.09
N PHE A 81 22.66 -8.86 -14.31
CA PHE A 81 21.80 -9.89 -14.94
C PHE A 81 22.49 -11.24 -14.99
N TRP A 82 23.73 -11.28 -15.50
CA TRP A 82 24.45 -12.55 -15.62
C TRP A 82 24.88 -13.13 -14.26
N ARG A 83 25.18 -12.25 -13.28
CA ARG A 83 25.47 -12.69 -11.91
C ARG A 83 24.24 -13.37 -11.31
N GLU A 84 23.06 -12.79 -11.47
CA GLU A 84 21.80 -13.35 -10.98
C GLU A 84 21.42 -14.65 -11.73
N VAL A 85 21.55 -14.67 -13.05
CA VAL A 85 21.28 -15.89 -13.85
C VAL A 85 22.17 -17.05 -13.43
N ARG A 86 23.47 -16.81 -13.20
CA ARG A 86 24.43 -17.84 -12.76
C ARG A 86 24.17 -18.31 -11.32
N SER A 87 23.66 -17.48 -10.46
CA SER A 87 23.35 -17.82 -9.06
C SER A 87 22.03 -18.57 -8.90
N ASP A 88 21.14 -18.52 -9.90
CA ASP A 88 19.82 -19.13 -9.85
C ASP A 88 19.89 -20.66 -10.12
N LYS A 89 19.99 -21.43 -9.03
CA LYS A 89 20.06 -22.91 -9.09
C LYS A 89 18.79 -23.57 -9.66
N LYS A 90 17.67 -22.85 -9.75
CA LYS A 90 16.37 -23.34 -10.25
C LYS A 90 15.93 -22.58 -11.51
N LEU A 91 16.88 -22.05 -12.28
CA LEU A 91 16.58 -21.26 -13.47
C LEU A 91 15.72 -22.06 -14.46
N SER A 92 14.50 -21.59 -14.65
CA SER A 92 13.60 -22.08 -15.70
C SER A 92 13.54 -21.10 -16.86
N PHE A 93 13.07 -21.55 -18.03
CA PHE A 93 12.84 -20.63 -19.16
C PHE A 93 11.89 -19.47 -18.79
N LYS A 94 10.85 -19.75 -17.97
CA LYS A 94 9.93 -18.74 -17.45
C LYS A 94 10.67 -17.71 -16.58
N SER A 95 11.49 -18.18 -15.62
CA SER A 95 12.28 -17.32 -14.74
C SER A 95 13.29 -16.48 -15.53
N PHE A 96 14.00 -17.09 -16.46
CA PHE A 96 14.93 -16.37 -17.34
C PHE A 96 14.22 -15.25 -18.13
N ARG A 97 13.07 -15.55 -18.74
CA ARG A 97 12.30 -14.56 -19.50
C ARG A 97 11.76 -13.43 -18.62
N GLN A 98 11.36 -13.75 -17.38
CA GLN A 98 10.93 -12.75 -16.40
C GLN A 98 12.09 -11.82 -16.00
N LYS A 99 13.27 -12.37 -15.69
CA LYS A 99 14.48 -11.60 -15.39
C LYS A 99 14.85 -10.71 -16.59
N LEU A 100 14.91 -11.25 -17.79
CA LEU A 100 15.20 -10.49 -19.00
C LEU A 100 14.25 -9.32 -19.19
N GLY A 101 12.95 -9.54 -18.99
CA GLY A 101 11.93 -8.48 -19.06
C GLY A 101 12.10 -7.41 -17.98
N PHE A 102 12.38 -7.80 -16.73
CA PHE A 102 12.63 -6.89 -15.62
C PHE A 102 13.86 -5.99 -15.89
N TYR A 103 15.00 -6.60 -16.13
CA TYR A 103 16.24 -5.86 -16.40
C TYR A 103 16.12 -4.98 -17.65
N GLY A 104 15.38 -5.44 -18.67
CA GLY A 104 15.12 -4.65 -19.88
C GLY A 104 14.36 -3.37 -19.59
N ARG A 105 13.24 -3.46 -18.87
CA ARG A 105 12.44 -2.28 -18.50
C ARG A 105 13.21 -1.32 -17.60
N ALA A 106 13.88 -1.86 -16.59
CA ALA A 106 14.66 -1.04 -15.67
C ALA A 106 15.84 -0.33 -16.34
N THR A 107 16.56 -1.01 -17.25
CA THR A 107 17.66 -0.39 -18.02
C THR A 107 17.15 0.70 -18.96
N GLU A 108 16.00 0.48 -19.60
CA GLU A 108 15.39 1.50 -20.47
C GLU A 108 14.98 2.74 -19.67
N LEU A 109 14.33 2.54 -18.50
CA LEU A 109 14.00 3.62 -17.59
C LEU A 109 15.25 4.37 -17.12
N TYR A 110 16.31 3.66 -16.71
CA TYR A 110 17.58 4.27 -16.33
C TYR A 110 18.12 5.20 -17.43
N HIS A 111 18.15 4.74 -18.69
CA HIS A 111 18.62 5.60 -19.79
C HIS A 111 17.72 6.80 -20.05
N GLY A 112 16.40 6.65 -19.91
CA GLY A 112 15.44 7.76 -19.99
C GLY A 112 15.71 8.82 -18.92
N LEU A 113 15.81 8.40 -17.66
CA LEU A 113 16.09 9.26 -16.52
C LEU A 113 17.46 9.94 -16.65
N ARG A 114 18.50 9.19 -17.00
CA ARG A 114 19.85 9.72 -17.23
C ARG A 114 19.87 10.83 -18.27
N LYS A 115 19.15 10.65 -19.37
CA LYS A 115 19.03 11.67 -20.42
C LYS A 115 18.23 12.88 -19.93
N LYS A 116 17.13 12.66 -19.26
CA LYS A 116 16.19 13.71 -18.81
C LYS A 116 16.80 14.61 -17.74
N TYR A 117 17.49 14.04 -16.78
CA TYR A 117 18.02 14.72 -15.59
C TYR A 117 19.54 14.87 -15.62
N PHE A 118 20.16 14.92 -16.80
CA PHE A 118 21.62 14.90 -16.93
C PHE A 118 22.33 16.05 -16.19
N GLY A 119 21.75 17.25 -16.18
CA GLY A 119 22.27 18.40 -15.43
C GLY A 119 22.19 18.16 -13.92
N GLU A 120 20.98 17.87 -13.43
CA GLU A 120 20.72 17.65 -12.02
C GLU A 120 21.50 16.45 -11.45
N LEU A 121 21.76 15.43 -12.28
CA LEU A 121 22.58 14.28 -11.92
C LEU A 121 24.04 14.68 -11.71
N LYS A 122 24.62 15.52 -12.57
CA LYS A 122 25.98 16.03 -12.41
C LYS A 122 26.14 16.92 -11.19
N ASP A 123 25.15 17.77 -10.95
CA ASP A 123 25.17 18.73 -9.86
C ASP A 123 24.64 18.12 -8.54
N ARG A 124 24.18 16.86 -8.58
CA ARG A 124 23.59 16.12 -7.44
C ARG A 124 22.42 16.84 -6.75
N THR A 125 21.63 17.59 -7.52
CA THR A 125 20.52 18.42 -7.00
C THR A 125 19.19 17.71 -6.98
N VAL A 126 19.14 16.41 -7.35
CA VAL A 126 17.94 15.59 -7.46
C VAL A 126 18.02 14.36 -6.59
N VAL A 127 16.88 13.98 -6.00
CA VAL A 127 16.68 12.74 -5.26
C VAL A 127 15.76 11.83 -6.07
N PHE A 128 16.12 10.56 -6.22
CA PHE A 128 15.25 9.57 -6.85
C PHE A 128 14.52 8.75 -5.79
N TYR A 129 13.21 8.65 -5.94
CA TYR A 129 12.36 7.88 -5.05
C TYR A 129 11.49 6.92 -5.86
N SER A 130 11.72 5.62 -5.75
CA SER A 130 10.88 4.60 -6.37
C SER A 130 9.76 4.20 -5.42
N TYR A 131 8.50 4.28 -5.88
CA TYR A 131 7.35 3.89 -5.08
C TYR A 131 7.31 2.38 -4.80
N TRP A 132 7.93 1.57 -5.63
CA TRP A 132 8.03 0.11 -5.51
C TRP A 132 9.48 -0.33 -5.52
N LEU A 133 9.82 -1.34 -4.72
CA LEU A 133 11.15 -1.96 -4.71
C LEU A 133 11.28 -2.95 -5.89
N LEU A 134 11.00 -2.44 -7.09
CA LEU A 134 10.96 -3.16 -8.37
C LEU A 134 11.87 -2.46 -9.41
N GLU A 135 11.46 -2.44 -10.70
CA GLU A 135 12.25 -1.88 -11.80
C GLU A 135 12.69 -0.44 -11.58
N GLY A 136 11.80 0.39 -11.01
CA GLY A 136 12.10 1.80 -10.69
C GLY A 136 13.25 1.92 -9.68
N ALA A 137 13.24 1.07 -8.65
CA ALA A 137 14.28 1.04 -7.63
C ALA A 137 15.65 0.61 -8.20
N TYR A 138 15.65 -0.40 -9.09
CA TYR A 138 16.88 -0.80 -9.75
C TYR A 138 17.41 0.31 -10.69
N ALA A 139 16.54 0.97 -11.45
CA ALA A 139 16.95 2.10 -12.30
C ALA A 139 17.53 3.26 -11.46
N ALA A 140 16.90 3.60 -10.33
CA ALA A 140 17.39 4.63 -9.41
C ALA A 140 18.75 4.23 -8.77
N SER A 141 18.92 2.97 -8.38
CA SER A 141 20.18 2.46 -7.81
C SER A 141 21.35 2.55 -8.80
N LEU A 142 21.09 2.40 -10.11
CA LEU A 142 22.12 2.58 -11.13
C LEU A 142 22.53 4.05 -11.26
N LEU A 143 21.60 5.00 -11.11
CA LEU A 143 21.91 6.44 -11.10
C LEU A 143 22.73 6.82 -9.86
N GLU A 144 22.41 6.27 -8.69
CA GLU A 144 23.20 6.45 -7.47
C GLU A 144 24.63 5.92 -7.67
N LYS A 145 24.76 4.72 -8.21
CA LYS A 145 26.06 4.11 -8.53
C LYS A 145 26.93 4.97 -9.45
N GLU A 146 26.32 5.55 -10.49
CA GLU A 146 27.06 6.27 -11.52
C GLU A 146 27.35 7.73 -11.13
N TYR A 147 26.39 8.41 -10.48
CA TYR A 147 26.45 9.86 -10.23
C TYR A 147 26.59 10.23 -8.74
N GLY A 148 26.37 9.29 -7.83
CA GLY A 148 26.37 9.56 -6.40
C GLY A 148 25.18 10.40 -5.91
N VAL A 149 24.06 10.42 -6.68
CA VAL A 149 22.80 11.03 -6.24
C VAL A 149 22.11 10.12 -5.24
N SER A 150 21.37 10.68 -4.28
CA SER A 150 20.63 9.86 -3.34
C SER A 150 19.42 9.18 -4.00
N SER A 151 19.27 7.89 -3.79
CA SER A 151 18.11 7.12 -4.25
C SER A 151 17.50 6.26 -3.16
N PHE A 152 16.19 6.25 -3.11
CA PHE A 152 15.37 5.58 -2.10
C PHE A 152 14.28 4.75 -2.76
N SER A 153 13.75 3.78 -2.02
CA SER A 153 12.56 3.05 -2.44
C SER A 153 11.60 2.85 -1.29
N ARG A 154 10.29 2.81 -1.56
CA ARG A 154 9.34 2.14 -0.68
C ARG A 154 9.28 0.66 -1.05
N ALA A 155 8.79 -0.12 -0.09
CA ALA A 155 8.47 -1.52 -0.30
C ALA A 155 7.10 -1.84 0.31
N HIS A 156 6.28 -2.54 -0.47
CA HIS A 156 4.93 -2.91 -0.13
C HIS A 156 4.75 -4.43 -0.16
N ARG A 157 3.53 -4.94 0.05
CA ARG A 157 3.26 -6.38 0.12
C ARG A 157 3.85 -7.18 -1.04
N VAL A 158 3.64 -6.73 -2.28
CA VAL A 158 3.99 -7.52 -3.48
C VAL A 158 5.48 -7.56 -3.81
N ASP A 159 6.25 -6.62 -3.30
CA ASP A 159 7.70 -6.50 -3.51
C ASP A 159 8.49 -6.78 -2.23
N VAL A 160 7.82 -7.07 -1.12
CA VAL A 160 8.43 -7.53 0.15
C VAL A 160 8.50 -9.05 0.16
N TRP A 161 7.34 -9.74 0.17
CA TRP A 161 7.31 -11.19 0.36
C TRP A 161 7.53 -11.96 -0.93
N ASN A 162 8.47 -12.91 -0.88
CA ASN A 162 8.68 -13.85 -1.98
C ASN A 162 7.38 -14.63 -2.28
N GLY A 163 7.09 -14.81 -3.57
CA GLY A 163 5.87 -15.48 -4.02
C GLY A 163 4.64 -14.56 -4.17
N MET A 164 4.65 -13.34 -3.61
CA MET A 164 3.55 -12.38 -3.77
C MET A 164 3.63 -11.59 -5.07
N SER A 165 4.82 -11.41 -5.62
CA SER A 165 5.01 -10.78 -6.93
C SER A 165 4.79 -11.75 -8.09
N ALA A 166 4.51 -11.21 -9.27
CA ALA A 166 4.46 -11.99 -10.51
C ALA A 166 5.78 -12.70 -10.84
N TYR A 167 6.87 -12.27 -10.23
CA TYR A 167 8.22 -12.85 -10.41
C TYR A 167 8.50 -14.05 -9.48
N GLY A 168 7.69 -14.24 -8.43
CA GLY A 168 8.04 -15.12 -7.32
C GLY A 168 9.10 -14.47 -6.43
N VAL A 169 10.38 -14.56 -6.81
CA VAL A 169 11.46 -13.75 -6.22
C VAL A 169 11.71 -12.54 -7.11
N VAL A 170 11.72 -11.35 -6.52
CA VAL A 170 11.92 -10.08 -7.27
C VAL A 170 13.34 -10.04 -7.85
N PRO A 171 13.51 -9.89 -9.18
CA PRO A 171 14.82 -9.80 -9.80
C PRO A 171 15.62 -8.58 -9.34
N ALA A 172 16.93 -8.64 -9.53
CA ALA A 172 17.90 -7.58 -9.23
C ALA A 172 17.95 -7.12 -7.74
N ARG A 173 17.30 -7.83 -6.81
CA ARG A 173 17.22 -7.42 -5.39
C ARG A 173 18.58 -7.07 -4.79
N GLN A 174 19.55 -7.95 -4.91
CA GLN A 174 20.89 -7.73 -4.34
C GLN A 174 21.61 -6.55 -5.03
N ALA A 175 21.52 -6.45 -6.35
CA ALA A 175 22.12 -5.36 -7.10
C ALA A 175 21.47 -4.00 -6.78
N THR A 176 20.15 -3.98 -6.58
CA THR A 176 19.40 -2.80 -6.15
C THR A 176 19.85 -2.35 -4.75
N LEU A 177 19.85 -3.26 -3.78
CA LEU A 177 20.23 -2.96 -2.39
C LEU A 177 21.69 -2.56 -2.23
N ALA A 178 22.58 -3.03 -3.12
CA ALA A 178 23.98 -2.64 -3.09
C ALA A 178 24.20 -1.12 -3.23
N HIS A 179 23.31 -0.43 -3.95
CA HIS A 179 23.49 0.97 -4.30
C HIS A 179 22.39 1.91 -3.76
N LEU A 180 21.15 1.44 -3.49
CA LEU A 180 20.14 2.28 -2.83
C LEU A 180 20.63 2.75 -1.46
N LYS A 181 20.35 3.99 -1.12
CA LYS A 181 20.67 4.57 0.20
C LYS A 181 19.84 3.89 1.30
N ALA A 182 18.51 3.88 1.13
CA ALA A 182 17.60 3.18 2.05
C ALA A 182 16.34 2.67 1.34
N VAL A 183 15.66 1.72 2.01
CA VAL A 183 14.36 1.18 1.61
C VAL A 183 13.39 1.35 2.77
N TYR A 184 12.31 2.09 2.55
CA TYR A 184 11.26 2.34 3.52
C TYR A 184 10.13 1.33 3.35
N VAL A 185 10.07 0.38 4.26
CA VAL A 185 9.08 -0.70 4.25
C VAL A 185 7.81 -0.25 4.96
N CYS A 186 6.64 -0.50 4.38
CA CYS A 186 5.37 0.01 4.93
C CYS A 186 4.90 -0.68 6.21
N SER A 187 5.65 -1.68 6.73
CA SER A 187 5.36 -2.38 7.98
C SER A 187 6.64 -2.87 8.66
N GLN A 188 6.60 -3.01 9.98
CA GLN A 188 7.71 -3.59 10.76
C GLN A 188 7.92 -5.07 10.40
N ASP A 189 6.82 -5.83 10.27
CA ASP A 189 6.86 -7.25 9.84
C ASP A 189 7.56 -7.39 8.47
N GLY A 190 7.23 -6.53 7.51
CA GLY A 190 7.88 -6.51 6.21
C GLY A 190 9.36 -6.12 6.27
N LYS A 191 9.74 -5.17 7.14
CA LYS A 191 11.14 -4.78 7.39
C LYS A 191 11.93 -5.97 7.91
N GLU A 192 11.44 -6.63 8.95
CA GLU A 192 12.10 -7.80 9.55
C GLU A 192 12.27 -8.94 8.55
N TYR A 193 11.24 -9.21 7.75
CA TYR A 193 11.33 -10.19 6.67
C TYR A 193 12.43 -9.85 5.66
N LEU A 194 12.49 -8.60 5.17
CA LEU A 194 13.52 -8.18 4.22
C LEU A 194 14.92 -8.21 4.83
N GLN A 195 15.09 -7.86 6.11
CA GLN A 195 16.35 -7.96 6.82
C GLN A 195 16.85 -9.40 6.92
N GLN A 196 15.95 -10.34 7.23
CA GLN A 196 16.27 -11.77 7.29
C GLN A 196 16.66 -12.34 5.91
N GLN A 197 15.96 -11.90 4.85
CA GLN A 197 16.26 -12.34 3.48
C GLN A 197 17.53 -11.70 2.90
N ASN A 198 17.96 -10.55 3.43
CA ASN A 198 19.08 -9.76 2.92
C ASN A 198 20.01 -9.28 4.05
N PRO A 199 20.63 -10.19 4.81
CA PRO A 199 21.37 -9.83 6.03
C PRO A 199 22.54 -8.85 5.77
N SER A 200 23.20 -8.93 4.61
CA SER A 200 24.28 -8.00 4.23
C SER A 200 23.82 -6.55 4.04
N TYR A 201 22.52 -6.33 3.92
CA TYR A 201 21.90 -5.02 3.71
C TYR A 201 20.87 -4.68 4.79
N ALA A 202 20.88 -5.40 5.93
CA ALA A 202 19.87 -5.25 6.98
C ALA A 202 19.73 -3.79 7.47
N GLY A 203 20.83 -3.04 7.53
CA GLY A 203 20.84 -1.64 7.94
C GLY A 203 20.24 -0.64 6.93
N LYS A 204 19.87 -1.10 5.71
CA LYS A 204 19.24 -0.25 4.71
C LYS A 204 17.69 -0.24 4.78
N PHE A 205 17.10 -1.11 5.59
CA PHE A 205 15.66 -1.19 5.73
C PHE A 205 15.16 -0.39 6.92
N GLU A 206 14.30 0.57 6.64
CA GLU A 206 13.63 1.40 7.64
C GLU A 206 12.11 1.22 7.55
N VAL A 207 11.39 1.43 8.65
CA VAL A 207 9.93 1.48 8.59
C VAL A 207 9.52 2.86 8.08
N GLY A 208 8.69 2.87 7.03
CA GLY A 208 8.07 4.07 6.49
C GLY A 208 6.58 3.85 6.36
N TYR A 209 5.84 3.98 7.45
CA TYR A 209 4.39 3.80 7.41
C TYR A 209 3.72 4.70 6.37
N LEU A 210 2.72 4.14 5.70
CA LEU A 210 1.80 4.93 4.91
C LEU A 210 0.97 5.81 5.84
N GLY A 211 0.30 6.79 5.27
CA GLY A 211 -0.66 7.60 6.00
C GLY A 211 -1.96 7.73 5.23
N THR A 212 -3.06 7.94 5.96
CA THR A 212 -4.36 8.27 5.40
C THR A 212 -4.74 9.71 5.71
N GLN A 213 -5.57 10.29 4.84
CA GLN A 213 -5.99 11.68 4.96
C GLN A 213 -6.97 11.84 6.12
N ASP A 214 -6.95 13.01 6.74
CA ASP A 214 -7.90 13.39 7.79
C ASP A 214 -9.17 13.97 7.17
N TYR A 215 -10.27 13.25 7.31
CA TYR A 215 -11.60 13.69 6.89
C TYR A 215 -12.50 14.08 8.07
N GLY A 216 -11.98 14.05 9.31
CA GLY A 216 -12.75 14.34 10.52
C GLY A 216 -13.27 13.08 11.21
N TRP A 217 -14.42 13.19 11.86
CA TRP A 217 -15.05 12.12 12.62
C TRP A 217 -16.30 11.59 11.91
N THR A 218 -16.58 10.29 12.05
CA THR A 218 -17.92 9.81 11.73
C THR A 218 -18.96 10.43 12.69
N PRO A 219 -20.21 10.70 12.23
CA PRO A 219 -21.25 11.21 13.11
C PRO A 219 -21.45 10.38 14.38
N GLY A 220 -22.04 11.00 15.39
CA GLY A 220 -22.12 10.47 16.75
C GLY A 220 -22.77 9.10 16.90
N ASP A 221 -22.81 8.64 18.14
CA ASP A 221 -23.30 7.33 18.54
C ASP A 221 -24.82 7.20 18.38
N ASP A 222 -25.28 6.44 17.41
CA ASP A 222 -26.69 6.09 17.17
C ASP A 222 -26.98 4.60 17.44
N ARG A 223 -26.11 3.93 18.20
CA ARG A 223 -26.19 2.48 18.52
C ARG A 223 -27.51 2.05 19.13
N GLY A 224 -28.23 2.96 19.77
CA GLY A 224 -29.56 2.69 20.35
C GLY A 224 -30.64 2.38 19.32
N LYS A 225 -30.45 2.71 18.04
CA LYS A 225 -31.40 2.40 16.95
C LYS A 225 -30.97 1.21 16.12
N GLU A 226 -29.74 1.24 15.63
CA GLU A 226 -29.16 0.21 14.77
C GLU A 226 -27.65 0.24 14.91
N PHE A 227 -27.01 -0.90 15.09
CA PHE A 227 -25.55 -1.01 15.17
C PHE A 227 -24.97 -1.15 13.77
N VAL A 228 -24.20 -0.15 13.29
CA VAL A 228 -23.67 -0.11 11.94
C VAL A 228 -22.25 -0.67 11.89
N ILE A 229 -22.09 -1.75 11.14
CA ILE A 229 -20.80 -2.40 10.87
C ILE A 229 -20.41 -2.12 9.43
N VAL A 230 -19.16 -1.70 9.21
CA VAL A 230 -18.62 -1.56 7.87
C VAL A 230 -17.45 -2.51 7.64
N SER A 231 -17.36 -3.03 6.44
CA SER A 231 -16.18 -3.70 5.90
C SER A 231 -15.87 -3.15 4.51
N CYS A 232 -14.58 -2.99 4.19
CA CYS A 232 -14.15 -2.42 2.91
C CYS A 232 -12.98 -3.24 2.35
N ALA A 233 -13.24 -4.04 1.31
CA ALA A 233 -12.24 -4.86 0.64
C ALA A 233 -12.79 -5.41 -0.68
N ARG A 234 -11.89 -5.82 -1.61
CA ARG A 234 -12.34 -6.66 -2.73
C ARG A 234 -12.86 -8.00 -2.20
N ILE A 235 -13.94 -8.49 -2.76
CA ILE A 235 -14.52 -9.80 -2.39
C ILE A 235 -13.72 -10.92 -3.07
N GLU A 236 -12.53 -11.19 -2.52
CA GLU A 236 -11.58 -12.20 -3.02
C GLU A 236 -11.31 -13.24 -1.91
N PRO A 237 -10.86 -14.47 -2.25
CA PRO A 237 -10.67 -15.54 -1.26
C PRO A 237 -9.80 -15.13 -0.06
N VAL A 238 -8.79 -14.30 -0.29
CA VAL A 238 -7.89 -13.80 0.77
C VAL A 238 -8.58 -12.87 1.76
N LYS A 239 -9.72 -12.27 1.41
CA LYS A 239 -10.45 -11.31 2.26
C LYS A 239 -11.52 -11.95 3.13
N ARG A 240 -11.98 -13.16 2.81
CA ARG A 240 -12.90 -13.98 3.59
C ARG A 240 -14.13 -13.21 4.10
N VAL A 241 -14.70 -12.34 3.24
CA VAL A 241 -15.80 -11.43 3.60
C VAL A 241 -17.03 -12.20 4.10
N GLU A 242 -17.24 -13.42 3.61
CA GLU A 242 -18.30 -14.33 4.00
C GLU A 242 -18.26 -14.73 5.49
N LEU A 243 -17.09 -14.68 6.14
CA LEU A 243 -16.97 -15.02 7.57
C LEU A 243 -17.68 -14.01 8.47
N LEU A 244 -17.77 -12.75 8.06
CA LEU A 244 -18.56 -11.76 8.78
C LEU A 244 -20.06 -12.11 8.73
N ALA A 245 -20.59 -12.50 7.57
CA ALA A 245 -21.97 -13.01 7.48
C ALA A 245 -22.18 -14.22 8.41
N GLY A 246 -21.19 -15.13 8.48
CA GLY A 246 -21.22 -16.26 9.41
C GLY A 246 -21.37 -15.82 10.87
N ALA A 247 -20.62 -14.82 11.30
CA ALA A 247 -20.69 -14.29 12.67
C ALA A 247 -22.03 -13.58 12.93
N LEU A 248 -22.52 -12.79 11.99
CA LEU A 248 -23.78 -12.04 12.14
C LEU A 248 -25.02 -12.95 12.33
N LYS A 249 -24.95 -14.22 11.93
CA LYS A 249 -26.01 -15.22 12.22
C LYS A 249 -26.23 -15.48 13.72
N HIS A 250 -25.23 -15.21 14.54
CA HIS A 250 -25.29 -15.45 16.00
C HIS A 250 -25.86 -14.27 16.78
N ILE A 251 -25.93 -13.05 16.19
CA ILE A 251 -26.46 -11.84 16.84
C ILE A 251 -27.98 -11.85 16.76
N ARG A 252 -28.68 -11.79 17.94
CA ARG A 252 -30.14 -11.96 18.02
C ARG A 252 -30.90 -10.72 18.46
N ASP A 253 -30.42 -10.04 19.48
CA ASP A 253 -31.23 -9.06 20.24
C ASP A 253 -31.01 -7.60 19.76
N THR A 254 -30.12 -7.39 18.80
CA THR A 254 -29.77 -6.05 18.32
C THR A 254 -30.01 -5.94 16.81
N LYS A 255 -30.57 -4.82 16.38
CA LYS A 255 -30.63 -4.49 14.95
C LYS A 255 -29.21 -4.14 14.46
N VAL A 256 -28.75 -4.87 13.48
CA VAL A 256 -27.43 -4.65 12.86
C VAL A 256 -27.59 -4.28 11.38
N HIS A 257 -26.86 -3.28 10.94
CA HIS A 257 -26.71 -2.96 9.52
C HIS A 257 -25.27 -3.18 9.10
N TRP A 258 -25.03 -4.23 8.34
CA TRP A 258 -23.74 -4.45 7.72
C TRP A 258 -23.68 -3.82 6.34
N ILE A 259 -22.67 -2.98 6.12
CA ILE A 259 -22.41 -2.33 4.85
C ILE A 259 -21.04 -2.79 4.36
N HIS A 260 -20.98 -3.30 3.14
CA HIS A 260 -19.73 -3.73 2.53
C HIS A 260 -19.42 -2.90 1.27
N PHE A 261 -18.24 -2.27 1.26
CA PHE A 261 -17.68 -1.59 0.09
C PHE A 261 -16.68 -2.52 -0.61
N GLY A 262 -16.99 -2.88 -1.84
CA GLY A 262 -16.18 -3.73 -2.68
C GLY A 262 -16.97 -4.76 -3.47
N ASP A 263 -16.31 -5.35 -4.45
CA ASP A 263 -16.83 -6.46 -5.27
C ASP A 263 -15.67 -7.41 -5.61
N GLY A 264 -15.96 -8.55 -6.21
CA GLY A 264 -14.90 -9.50 -6.58
C GLY A 264 -15.39 -10.89 -6.93
N SER A 265 -14.42 -11.78 -7.14
CA SER A 265 -14.67 -13.14 -7.65
C SER A 265 -15.51 -14.01 -6.71
N CYS A 266 -15.52 -13.73 -5.40
CA CYS A 266 -16.28 -14.48 -4.38
C CYS A 266 -17.65 -13.83 -4.05
N ARG A 267 -18.14 -12.87 -4.84
CA ARG A 267 -19.40 -12.17 -4.59
C ARG A 267 -20.58 -13.14 -4.36
N LYS A 268 -20.69 -14.17 -5.17
CA LYS A 268 -21.75 -15.16 -5.04
C LYS A 268 -21.76 -15.88 -3.67
N ILE A 269 -20.58 -16.18 -3.13
CA ILE A 269 -20.44 -16.82 -1.80
C ILE A 269 -20.97 -15.89 -0.72
N VAL A 270 -20.69 -14.60 -0.81
CA VAL A 270 -21.19 -13.60 0.14
C VAL A 270 -22.71 -13.44 0.00
N ASP A 271 -23.24 -13.37 -1.21
CA ASP A 271 -24.70 -13.28 -1.46
C ASP A 271 -25.43 -14.49 -0.85
N GLU A 272 -24.92 -15.71 -1.04
CA GLU A 272 -25.49 -16.94 -0.45
C GLU A 272 -25.45 -16.93 1.09
N ALA A 273 -24.37 -16.39 1.67
CA ALA A 273 -24.26 -16.26 3.13
C ALA A 273 -25.23 -15.22 3.71
N VAL A 274 -25.43 -14.11 3.00
CA VAL A 274 -26.37 -13.04 3.36
C VAL A 274 -27.82 -13.51 3.37
N MET A 275 -28.23 -14.37 2.44
CA MET A 275 -29.59 -14.94 2.39
C MET A 275 -29.96 -15.77 3.66
N GLN A 276 -28.99 -16.15 4.45
CA GLN A 276 -29.18 -16.97 5.65
C GLN A 276 -29.19 -16.16 6.96
N LEU A 277 -29.11 -14.83 6.86
CA LEU A 277 -29.07 -13.95 8.03
C LEU A 277 -30.45 -13.79 8.66
N PRO A 278 -30.52 -13.57 10.00
CA PRO A 278 -31.77 -13.31 10.66
C PRO A 278 -32.36 -11.92 10.33
N GLU A 279 -33.65 -11.74 10.57
CA GLU A 279 -34.39 -10.51 10.21
C GLU A 279 -33.87 -9.23 10.87
N ASN A 280 -33.21 -9.35 12.03
CA ASN A 280 -32.59 -8.23 12.72
C ASN A 280 -31.29 -7.75 12.07
N VAL A 281 -30.76 -8.46 11.07
CA VAL A 281 -29.53 -8.10 10.35
C VAL A 281 -29.86 -7.65 8.95
N ARG A 282 -29.68 -6.38 8.69
CA ARG A 282 -29.77 -5.79 7.34
C ARG A 282 -28.40 -5.74 6.68
N VAL A 283 -28.30 -6.00 5.39
CA VAL A 283 -27.05 -5.94 4.63
C VAL A 283 -27.18 -5.05 3.41
N THR A 284 -26.17 -4.23 3.17
CA THR A 284 -26.02 -3.43 1.95
C THR A 284 -24.66 -3.70 1.32
N LEU A 285 -24.65 -4.38 0.20
CA LEU A 285 -23.44 -4.64 -0.59
C LEU A 285 -23.32 -3.56 -1.68
N MET A 286 -22.47 -2.56 -1.43
CA MET A 286 -22.31 -1.35 -2.26
C MET A 286 -21.63 -1.62 -3.62
N GLY A 287 -20.98 -2.78 -3.77
CA GLY A 287 -20.18 -3.07 -4.94
C GLY A 287 -18.88 -2.24 -5.01
N THR A 288 -18.30 -2.16 -6.19
CA THR A 288 -17.11 -1.33 -6.43
C THR A 288 -17.46 0.14 -6.29
N THR A 289 -16.98 0.77 -5.24
CA THR A 289 -17.27 2.15 -4.87
C THR A 289 -15.99 2.99 -4.97
N PRO A 290 -16.04 4.18 -5.59
CA PRO A 290 -14.92 5.12 -5.57
C PRO A 290 -14.47 5.45 -4.15
N HIS A 291 -13.17 5.63 -3.96
CA HIS A 291 -12.58 5.91 -2.64
C HIS A 291 -13.23 7.13 -1.96
N ASP A 292 -13.42 8.22 -2.70
CA ASP A 292 -13.99 9.46 -2.15
C ASP A 292 -15.44 9.28 -1.70
N ASP A 293 -16.20 8.38 -2.35
CA ASP A 293 -17.57 8.05 -1.96
C ASP A 293 -17.58 7.21 -0.67
N VAL A 294 -16.61 6.32 -0.47
CA VAL A 294 -16.43 5.59 0.80
C VAL A 294 -16.11 6.55 1.94
N MET A 295 -15.18 7.48 1.72
CA MET A 295 -14.83 8.50 2.73
C MET A 295 -16.02 9.42 3.02
N SER A 296 -16.76 9.84 2.00
CA SER A 296 -17.99 10.63 2.15
C SER A 296 -19.05 9.87 2.95
N TYR A 297 -19.16 8.57 2.75
CA TYR A 297 -20.07 7.74 3.55
C TYR A 297 -19.72 7.80 5.04
N TYR A 298 -18.44 7.65 5.40
CA TYR A 298 -17.99 7.74 6.79
C TYR A 298 -18.19 9.12 7.40
N CYS A 299 -18.08 10.19 6.62
CA CYS A 299 -18.35 11.55 7.07
C CYS A 299 -19.85 11.82 7.37
N GLN A 300 -20.75 11.16 6.63
CA GLN A 300 -22.18 11.49 6.61
C GLN A 300 -23.03 10.53 7.44
N ASN A 301 -22.52 9.35 7.72
CA ASN A 301 -23.29 8.29 8.36
C ASN A 301 -22.60 7.80 9.63
N PRO A 302 -23.36 7.45 10.69
CA PRO A 302 -22.79 6.79 11.85
C PRO A 302 -22.23 5.42 11.45
N VAL A 303 -20.99 5.13 11.83
CA VAL A 303 -20.36 3.82 11.72
C VAL A 303 -19.83 3.44 13.10
N ASN A 304 -20.28 2.30 13.60
CA ASN A 304 -19.96 1.89 14.97
C ASN A 304 -18.73 0.97 15.03
N LEU A 305 -18.52 0.15 14.01
CA LEU A 305 -17.45 -0.83 14.02
C LEU A 305 -16.96 -1.09 12.59
N PHE A 306 -15.65 -1.21 12.42
CA PHE A 306 -15.05 -1.72 11.19
C PHE A 306 -14.57 -3.17 11.39
N VAL A 307 -14.85 -4.06 10.43
CA VAL A 307 -14.44 -5.46 10.51
C VAL A 307 -13.62 -5.87 9.29
N ASN A 308 -12.45 -6.49 9.54
CA ASN A 308 -11.57 -7.06 8.51
C ASN A 308 -11.26 -8.52 8.84
N THR A 309 -11.70 -9.44 7.97
CA THR A 309 -11.56 -10.90 8.16
C THR A 309 -10.47 -11.52 7.29
N SER A 310 -9.56 -10.74 6.77
CA SER A 310 -8.54 -11.16 5.79
C SER A 310 -7.64 -12.29 6.34
N SER A 311 -7.25 -13.22 5.47
CA SER A 311 -6.25 -14.27 5.80
C SER A 311 -4.79 -13.81 5.55
N SER A 312 -4.59 -12.67 4.89
CA SER A 312 -3.28 -12.09 4.65
C SER A 312 -3.41 -10.62 4.30
N GLU A 313 -2.62 -9.78 4.96
CA GLU A 313 -2.48 -8.35 4.69
C GLU A 313 -1.00 -7.95 4.61
N GLY A 314 -0.72 -6.79 3.98
CA GLY A 314 0.52 -6.08 4.18
C GLY A 314 0.36 -5.14 5.38
N LEU A 315 -0.01 -3.89 5.09
CA LEU A 315 -0.51 -2.93 6.08
C LEU A 315 -1.88 -2.45 5.56
N PRO A 316 -3.01 -2.85 6.19
CA PRO A 316 -4.35 -2.62 5.62
C PRO A 316 -4.79 -1.16 5.75
N VAL A 317 -4.77 -0.43 4.63
CA VAL A 317 -5.11 1.01 4.56
C VAL A 317 -6.57 1.26 4.96
N SER A 318 -7.49 0.37 4.61
CA SER A 318 -8.91 0.52 5.00
C SER A 318 -9.13 0.52 6.51
N ILE A 319 -8.25 -0.14 7.27
CA ILE A 319 -8.26 -0.06 8.75
C ILE A 319 -7.77 1.31 9.21
N MET A 320 -6.67 1.83 8.62
CA MET A 320 -6.20 3.18 8.95
C MET A 320 -7.25 4.25 8.63
N GLU A 321 -7.96 4.08 7.51
CA GLU A 321 -9.08 4.96 7.15
C GLU A 321 -10.20 4.92 8.20
N ALA A 322 -10.63 3.73 8.62
CA ALA A 322 -11.64 3.60 9.68
C ALA A 322 -11.18 4.28 10.98
N LEU A 323 -9.94 4.04 11.41
CA LEU A 323 -9.37 4.66 12.61
C LEU A 323 -9.28 6.18 12.50
N SER A 324 -9.08 6.73 11.29
CA SER A 324 -9.06 8.18 11.08
C SER A 324 -10.40 8.85 11.39
N PHE A 325 -11.50 8.12 11.34
CA PHE A 325 -12.83 8.56 11.73
C PHE A 325 -13.18 8.24 13.19
N GLY A 326 -12.25 7.68 13.95
CA GLY A 326 -12.50 7.22 15.31
C GLY A 326 -13.39 5.97 15.35
N ILE A 327 -13.35 5.12 14.33
CA ILE A 327 -14.12 3.87 14.26
C ILE A 327 -13.26 2.75 14.85
N PRO A 328 -13.69 2.09 15.94
CA PRO A 328 -12.99 0.91 16.46
C PRO A 328 -12.97 -0.24 15.46
N VAL A 329 -12.02 -1.16 15.59
CA VAL A 329 -11.77 -2.19 14.59
C VAL A 329 -11.75 -3.58 15.22
N ILE A 330 -12.36 -4.58 14.57
CA ILE A 330 -12.07 -5.98 14.77
C ILE A 330 -11.38 -6.50 13.52
N ALA A 331 -10.19 -7.08 13.66
CA ALA A 331 -9.46 -7.58 12.50
C ALA A 331 -8.71 -8.88 12.82
N THR A 332 -8.45 -9.67 11.77
CA THR A 332 -7.61 -10.86 11.88
C THR A 332 -6.15 -10.48 12.06
N ASP A 333 -5.46 -11.16 12.97
CA ASP A 333 -4.03 -11.00 13.23
C ASP A 333 -3.18 -11.66 12.14
N VAL A 334 -2.96 -10.94 11.05
CA VAL A 334 -2.20 -11.38 9.88
C VAL A 334 -1.34 -10.25 9.31
N GLY A 335 -0.08 -10.54 8.99
CA GLY A 335 0.88 -9.57 8.46
C GLY A 335 0.99 -8.34 9.38
N GLY A 336 1.02 -7.14 8.80
CA GLY A 336 1.12 -5.88 9.55
C GLY A 336 -0.17 -5.42 10.25
N THR A 337 -1.24 -6.22 10.29
CA THR A 337 -2.51 -5.82 10.95
C THR A 337 -2.30 -5.50 12.42
N ARG A 338 -1.46 -6.26 13.15
CA ARG A 338 -1.13 -6.03 14.56
C ARG A 338 -0.40 -4.71 14.82
N GLU A 339 0.15 -4.10 13.81
CA GLU A 339 0.79 -2.79 13.92
C GLU A 339 -0.25 -1.65 13.97
N ILE A 340 -1.48 -1.92 13.49
CA ILE A 340 -2.58 -0.96 13.44
C ILE A 340 -3.65 -1.30 14.48
N VAL A 341 -3.96 -2.58 14.67
CA VAL A 341 -5.00 -3.04 15.60
C VAL A 341 -4.35 -3.60 16.85
N ASN A 342 -4.69 -3.00 17.98
CA ASN A 342 -4.18 -3.31 19.31
C ASN A 342 -5.20 -2.85 20.36
N ASP A 343 -4.91 -2.98 21.65
CA ASP A 343 -5.79 -2.64 22.76
C ASP A 343 -6.30 -1.19 22.78
N PHE A 344 -5.69 -0.29 22.00
CA PHE A 344 -6.15 1.10 21.86
C PHE A 344 -7.14 1.28 20.69
N THR A 345 -7.07 0.43 19.68
CA THR A 345 -7.79 0.62 18.42
C THR A 345 -8.86 -0.42 18.16
N GLY A 346 -8.83 -1.55 18.89
CA GLY A 346 -9.81 -2.61 18.70
C GLY A 346 -9.34 -3.97 19.15
N VAL A 347 -9.82 -5.02 18.45
CA VAL A 347 -9.57 -6.41 18.78
C VAL A 347 -8.89 -7.14 17.65
N LEU A 348 -7.81 -7.86 17.95
CA LEU A 348 -7.17 -8.81 17.05
C LEU A 348 -7.72 -10.22 17.29
N LEU A 349 -8.23 -10.83 16.23
CA LEU A 349 -8.67 -12.22 16.22
C LEU A 349 -7.55 -13.14 15.70
N PRO A 350 -7.39 -14.35 16.22
CA PRO A 350 -6.49 -15.33 15.63
C PRO A 350 -6.91 -15.64 14.18
N SER A 351 -5.97 -16.09 13.34
CA SER A 351 -6.24 -16.32 11.90
C SER A 351 -7.31 -17.40 11.63
N ASP A 352 -7.52 -18.28 12.59
CA ASP A 352 -8.46 -19.41 12.60
C ASP A 352 -9.66 -19.16 13.52
N PHE A 353 -10.02 -17.90 13.77
CA PHE A 353 -11.16 -17.53 14.58
C PHE A 353 -12.46 -18.22 14.13
N THR A 354 -13.38 -18.44 15.07
CA THR A 354 -14.71 -19.00 14.77
C THR A 354 -15.74 -17.89 14.56
N ALA A 355 -16.85 -18.22 13.89
CA ALA A 355 -17.97 -17.30 13.72
C ALA A 355 -18.52 -16.80 15.06
N GLU A 356 -18.60 -17.68 16.05
CA GLU A 356 -19.05 -17.36 17.39
C GLU A 356 -18.11 -16.42 18.12
N SER A 357 -16.78 -16.59 17.97
CA SER A 357 -15.82 -15.69 18.59
C SER A 357 -15.86 -14.28 17.99
N LEU A 358 -16.04 -14.16 16.69
CA LEU A 358 -16.24 -12.86 16.05
C LEU A 358 -17.58 -12.23 16.48
N ALA A 359 -18.66 -13.01 16.55
CA ALA A 359 -19.96 -12.54 17.03
C ALA A 359 -19.87 -12.02 18.48
N GLN A 360 -19.20 -12.74 19.38
CA GLN A 360 -19.02 -12.31 20.77
C GLN A 360 -18.27 -10.95 20.83
N ASN A 361 -17.20 -10.77 20.07
CA ASN A 361 -16.48 -9.49 20.04
C ASN A 361 -17.34 -8.34 19.47
N ILE A 362 -18.24 -8.62 18.53
CA ILE A 362 -19.21 -7.63 18.04
C ILE A 362 -20.22 -7.29 19.14
N GLU A 363 -20.76 -8.29 19.86
CA GLU A 363 -21.70 -8.10 20.96
C GLU A 363 -21.05 -7.32 22.12
N ASP A 364 -19.77 -7.53 22.40
CA ASP A 364 -19.03 -6.78 23.40
C ASP A 364 -19.00 -5.27 23.06
N TYR A 365 -18.85 -4.90 21.79
CA TYR A 365 -18.95 -3.49 21.35
C TYR A 365 -20.40 -2.97 21.43
N ILE A 366 -21.38 -3.78 21.08
CA ILE A 366 -22.81 -3.42 21.19
C ILE A 366 -23.16 -3.13 22.66
N GLY A 367 -22.67 -3.94 23.59
CA GLY A 367 -22.94 -3.87 25.02
C GLY A 367 -22.17 -2.78 25.79
N GLN A 368 -21.22 -2.10 25.17
CA GLN A 368 -20.48 -1.02 25.84
C GLN A 368 -21.40 0.13 26.28
N SER A 369 -21.13 0.74 27.45
CA SER A 369 -21.75 2.01 27.79
C SER A 369 -21.37 3.12 26.79
N SER A 370 -22.15 4.17 26.72
CA SER A 370 -21.84 5.31 25.82
C SER A 370 -20.48 5.94 26.14
N GLU A 371 -20.09 5.98 27.40
CA GLU A 371 -18.80 6.52 27.86
C GLU A 371 -17.65 5.62 27.44
N ALA A 372 -17.76 4.29 27.64
CA ALA A 372 -16.75 3.32 27.26
C ALA A 372 -16.54 3.29 25.73
N TYR A 373 -17.63 3.37 24.97
CA TYR A 373 -17.56 3.42 23.52
C TYR A 373 -16.94 4.75 23.02
N ALA A 374 -17.31 5.89 23.61
CA ALA A 374 -16.70 7.17 23.28
C ALA A 374 -15.19 7.16 23.57
N GLU A 375 -14.76 6.54 24.65
CA GLU A 375 -13.34 6.34 24.97
C GLU A 375 -12.64 5.46 23.93
N SER A 376 -13.25 4.36 23.51
CA SER A 376 -12.73 3.49 22.45
C SER A 376 -12.52 4.26 21.14
N ARG A 377 -13.49 5.08 20.75
CA ARG A 377 -13.38 5.96 19.58
C ARG A 377 -12.23 6.96 19.69
N MET A 378 -12.10 7.62 20.84
CA MET A 378 -11.02 8.58 21.07
C MET A 378 -9.64 7.90 21.04
N LYS A 379 -9.50 6.72 21.62
CA LYS A 379 -8.25 5.94 21.58
C LYS A 379 -7.88 5.57 20.14
N ALA A 380 -8.84 5.06 19.36
CA ALA A 380 -8.65 4.71 17.96
C ALA A 380 -8.16 5.91 17.13
N ARG A 381 -8.85 7.04 17.25
CA ARG A 381 -8.48 8.28 16.55
C ARG A 381 -7.10 8.79 16.96
N LYS A 382 -6.81 8.88 18.26
CA LYS A 382 -5.52 9.37 18.77
C LYS A 382 -4.36 8.49 18.33
N PHE A 383 -4.56 7.18 18.29
CA PHE A 383 -3.56 6.24 17.78
C PHE A 383 -3.27 6.52 16.29
N TRP A 384 -4.32 6.70 15.47
CA TRP A 384 -4.17 7.05 14.08
C TRP A 384 -3.44 8.39 13.88
N GLU A 385 -3.79 9.44 14.62
CA GLU A 385 -3.13 10.76 14.57
C GLU A 385 -1.63 10.66 14.83
N ASN A 386 -1.23 9.80 15.76
CA ASN A 386 0.17 9.63 16.15
C ASN A 386 0.96 8.77 15.17
N SER A 387 0.32 7.81 14.47
CA SER A 387 1.02 6.74 13.75
C SER A 387 0.73 6.72 12.25
N PHE A 388 -0.45 7.14 11.80
CA PHE A 388 -0.91 6.95 10.43
C PHE A 388 -1.52 8.19 9.76
N ALA A 389 -1.38 9.36 10.35
CA ALA A 389 -1.80 10.61 9.72
C ALA A 389 -0.86 10.95 8.55
N ALA A 390 -1.40 11.04 7.32
CA ALA A 390 -0.65 11.30 6.10
C ALA A 390 0.24 12.55 6.21
N LYS A 391 -0.33 13.64 6.72
CA LYS A 391 0.39 14.92 6.87
C LYS A 391 1.67 14.79 7.72
N LYS A 392 1.64 13.97 8.77
CA LYS A 392 2.79 13.71 9.62
C LYS A 392 3.78 12.78 8.93
N ASN A 393 3.33 11.58 8.53
CA ASN A 393 4.20 10.53 8.03
C ASN A 393 4.93 10.92 6.75
N TYR A 394 4.22 11.56 5.81
CA TYR A 394 4.84 11.96 4.55
C TYR A 394 5.71 13.20 4.70
N LYS A 395 5.36 14.13 5.60
CA LYS A 395 6.25 15.25 5.94
C LYS A 395 7.59 14.73 6.46
N GLU A 396 7.58 13.88 7.49
CA GLU A 396 8.80 13.28 8.07
C GLU A 396 9.59 12.50 7.02
N PHE A 397 8.92 11.71 6.19
CA PHE A 397 9.55 10.95 5.13
C PHE A 397 10.27 11.86 4.11
N TYR A 398 9.59 12.88 3.56
CA TYR A 398 10.19 13.76 2.57
C TYR A 398 11.29 14.64 3.16
N GLU A 399 11.16 15.09 4.39
CA GLU A 399 12.22 15.80 5.11
C GLU A 399 13.46 14.91 5.22
N THR A 400 13.31 13.65 5.62
CA THR A 400 14.42 12.69 5.74
C THR A 400 15.13 12.47 4.41
N ILE A 401 14.44 12.05 3.36
CA ILE A 401 15.06 11.71 2.07
C ILE A 401 15.70 12.93 1.37
N THR A 402 15.25 14.14 1.72
CA THR A 402 15.82 15.37 1.17
C THR A 402 16.94 15.97 2.02
N GLN A 403 17.01 15.70 3.33
CA GLN A 403 18.12 16.11 4.20
C GLN A 403 19.38 15.29 3.96
N GLU A 404 19.24 13.99 3.82
CA GLU A 404 20.35 13.07 3.55
C GLU A 404 21.13 13.37 2.26
N ASN A 405 20.55 14.15 1.35
CA ASN A 405 21.24 14.61 0.15
C ASN A 405 22.19 15.80 0.43
N GLN A 406 22.07 16.49 1.57
CA GLN A 406 22.94 17.62 1.95
C GLN A 406 24.23 17.12 2.63
N ASP A 407 24.19 16.00 3.32
CA ASP A 407 25.38 15.43 3.99
C ASP A 407 26.32 14.71 3.00
N ALA A 408 25.90 14.57 1.73
CA ALA A 408 26.66 13.95 0.64
C ALA A 408 27.37 14.96 -0.27
N LEU A 409 27.21 16.27 -0.04
CA LEU A 409 27.86 17.38 -0.72
C LEU A 409 28.96 17.97 0.14
#